data_51e7863170fdaf63135544ded0720d2c
#
_entry.id   51e7863170fdaf63135544ded0720d2c
#
_cell.length_a   1.000
_cell.length_b   1.000
_cell.length_c   1.000
_cell.angle_alpha   90.00
_cell.angle_beta   90.00
_cell.angle_gamma   90.00
#
_symmetry.space_group_name_H-M   'P 1'
#
loop_
_entity.id
_entity.type
_entity.pdbx_description
1 polymer ?
#
loop_
_entity_poly.entity_id
_entity_poly.type
_entity_poly.pdbx_seq_one_letter_code
_entity_poly.pdbx_strand_id
1 'polypeptide(L)'
;MAIDKVVSASITDSSVTSAKVASGVLQPNFRNIIINGDMSIAQRSTSVSGIDGTESGYKTVDRMYTEISDAGTWTQSQDTTVPTGQGFATSLKMDCTTADSTPTFLSVETYFEGQNLQYLKKGTSSAVSTTLSFWVRSSKTGTHIAELRDYDNNRTISQAYTISSADTWEKKTLTYAGDTSGALGNDNAKSLGVTFFLAVSSTYSSGTLATSWESRTNANRAVGQVNLADSTSN
;
A
#
# COMPACT_ATOMS: atom_id res chain seq x y z
N MET A 1 -12.82 4.95 51.04
CA MET A 1 -13.09 6.26 50.43
C MET A 1 -13.85 5.95 49.13
N ALA A 2 -15.13 6.33 49.05
CA ALA A 2 -15.90 6.12 47.83
C ALA A 2 -15.39 7.15 46.77
N ILE A 3 -15.10 6.66 45.59
CA ILE A 3 -14.76 7.56 44.48
C ILE A 3 -16.08 8.18 44.02
N ASP A 4 -16.23 9.47 44.26
CA ASP A 4 -17.40 10.21 43.77
C ASP A 4 -17.44 10.15 42.24
N LYS A 5 -18.64 9.96 41.72
CA LYS A 5 -18.88 9.90 40.27
C LYS A 5 -18.48 11.24 39.64
N VAL A 6 -17.48 11.24 38.76
CA VAL A 6 -17.11 12.43 37.98
C VAL A 6 -18.25 12.71 37.00
N VAL A 7 -18.89 13.85 37.17
CA VAL A 7 -19.94 14.32 36.22
C VAL A 7 -19.33 15.20 35.15
N SER A 8 -19.96 15.26 33.98
CA SER A 8 -19.48 16.03 32.84
C SER A 8 -19.17 17.50 33.16
N ALA A 9 -19.93 18.12 34.09
CA ALA A 9 -19.68 19.47 34.55
C ALA A 9 -18.38 19.66 35.37
N SER A 10 -17.76 18.56 35.83
CA SER A 10 -16.48 18.56 36.55
C SER A 10 -15.27 18.46 35.62
N ILE A 11 -15.49 18.29 34.32
CA ILE A 11 -14.45 18.19 33.30
C ILE A 11 -14.57 19.41 32.40
N THR A 12 -13.60 20.32 32.48
CA THR A 12 -13.53 21.47 31.57
C THR A 12 -13.11 21.03 30.18
N ASP A 13 -13.58 21.72 29.16
CA ASP A 13 -13.19 21.47 27.77
C ASP A 13 -11.66 21.44 27.64
N SER A 14 -11.15 20.47 26.88
CA SER A 14 -9.73 20.22 26.67
C SER A 14 -8.93 19.75 27.91
N SER A 15 -9.56 19.51 29.06
CA SER A 15 -8.87 19.03 30.27
C SER A 15 -8.43 17.56 30.18
N VAL A 16 -9.10 16.75 29.35
CA VAL A 16 -8.73 15.38 29.04
C VAL A 16 -7.99 15.35 27.70
N THR A 17 -6.68 15.27 27.78
CA THR A 17 -5.80 15.16 26.60
C THR A 17 -5.48 13.69 26.28
N SER A 18 -5.01 13.41 25.08
CA SER A 18 -4.56 12.06 24.69
C SER A 18 -3.49 11.48 25.63
N ALA A 19 -2.67 12.32 26.23
CA ALA A 19 -1.66 11.91 27.22
C ALA A 19 -2.26 11.46 28.55
N LYS A 20 -3.50 11.86 28.88
CA LYS A 20 -4.22 11.50 30.11
C LYS A 20 -5.13 10.29 29.95
N VAL A 21 -5.25 9.78 28.72
CA VAL A 21 -6.07 8.61 28.42
C VAL A 21 -5.15 7.45 28.12
N ALA A 22 -5.38 6.29 28.74
CA ALA A 22 -4.59 5.09 28.45
C ALA A 22 -4.59 4.76 26.96
N SER A 23 -3.44 4.34 26.43
CA SER A 23 -3.33 3.97 25.03
C SER A 23 -4.34 2.86 24.69
N GLY A 24 -5.16 3.07 23.69
CA GLY A 24 -6.24 2.16 23.31
C GLY A 24 -7.65 2.60 23.71
N VAL A 25 -7.80 3.54 24.64
CA VAL A 25 -9.13 4.08 25.02
C VAL A 25 -9.62 5.12 24.03
N LEU A 26 -8.71 5.98 23.51
CA LEU A 26 -9.01 6.83 22.38
C LEU A 26 -8.71 6.06 21.10
N GLN A 27 -9.68 5.38 20.57
CA GLN A 27 -9.61 4.79 19.25
C GLN A 27 -10.04 5.88 18.24
N PRO A 28 -9.12 6.48 17.47
CA PRO A 28 -9.56 7.34 16.36
C PRO A 28 -10.45 6.48 15.45
N ASN A 29 -11.66 6.95 15.22
CA ASN A 29 -12.55 6.36 14.22
C ASN A 29 -11.77 6.33 12.90
N PHE A 30 -11.68 5.19 12.24
CA PHE A 30 -10.91 5.02 11.00
C PHE A 30 -9.40 4.96 11.15
N ARG A 31 -8.90 3.80 11.49
CA ARG A 31 -7.45 3.55 11.51
C ARG A 31 -6.92 2.95 10.23
N ASN A 32 -7.70 2.10 9.58
CA ASN A 32 -7.28 1.43 8.36
C ASN A 32 -8.16 1.87 7.18
N ILE A 33 -7.55 2.53 6.20
CA ILE A 33 -8.22 2.93 4.96
C ILE A 33 -8.14 1.84 3.90
N ILE A 34 -7.30 0.82 4.09
CA ILE A 34 -7.19 -0.30 3.16
C ILE A 34 -8.36 -1.25 3.41
N ILE A 35 -9.19 -1.45 2.38
CA ILE A 35 -10.28 -2.39 2.40
C ILE A 35 -9.75 -3.75 1.97
N ASN A 36 -10.16 -4.84 2.68
CA ASN A 36 -9.72 -6.21 2.42
C ASN A 36 -8.19 -6.38 2.53
N GLY A 37 -7.55 -5.66 3.46
CA GLY A 37 -6.11 -5.71 3.66
C GLY A 37 -5.59 -7.04 4.21
N ASP A 38 -6.48 -7.90 4.73
CA ASP A 38 -6.21 -9.28 5.15
C ASP A 38 -6.39 -10.31 4.02
N MET A 39 -6.72 -9.84 2.81
CA MET A 39 -6.88 -10.64 1.59
C MET A 39 -7.98 -11.73 1.69
N SER A 40 -8.93 -11.58 2.62
CA SER A 40 -9.93 -12.62 2.93
C SER A 40 -11.05 -12.74 1.88
N ILE A 41 -11.33 -11.66 1.15
CA ILE A 41 -12.41 -11.59 0.19
C ILE A 41 -11.86 -11.73 -1.24
N ALA A 42 -12.32 -12.75 -1.97
CA ALA A 42 -11.95 -13.04 -3.36
C ALA A 42 -13.20 -13.47 -4.15
N GLN A 43 -14.07 -12.50 -4.48
CA GLN A 43 -15.39 -12.77 -5.09
C GLN A 43 -15.29 -13.18 -6.56
N ARG A 44 -14.25 -12.75 -7.29
CA ARG A 44 -14.09 -13.06 -8.71
C ARG A 44 -13.52 -14.45 -8.94
N SER A 45 -12.44 -14.76 -8.27
CA SER A 45 -11.75 -16.04 -8.32
C SER A 45 -10.74 -16.11 -7.19
N THR A 46 -10.40 -17.30 -6.74
CA THR A 46 -9.27 -17.52 -5.82
C THR A 46 -7.95 -17.74 -6.54
N SER A 47 -7.97 -17.97 -7.87
CA SER A 47 -6.76 -18.09 -8.68
C SER A 47 -7.04 -17.73 -10.14
N VAL A 48 -6.14 -16.96 -10.74
CA VAL A 48 -6.13 -16.61 -12.16
C VAL A 48 -4.71 -16.79 -12.68
N SER A 49 -4.54 -17.61 -13.70
CA SER A 49 -3.27 -17.86 -14.42
C SER A 49 -3.24 -17.15 -15.77
N GLY A 50 -2.07 -17.08 -16.37
CA GLY A 50 -1.90 -16.50 -17.70
C GLY A 50 -2.03 -14.98 -17.71
N ILE A 51 -1.79 -14.32 -16.58
CA ILE A 51 -1.78 -12.85 -16.53
C ILE A 51 -0.49 -12.39 -17.21
N ASP A 52 -0.64 -11.76 -18.34
CA ASP A 52 0.43 -11.19 -19.16
C ASP A 52 0.16 -9.70 -19.46
N GLY A 53 0.91 -9.08 -20.33
CA GLY A 53 0.78 -7.66 -20.65
C GLY A 53 -0.51 -7.24 -21.36
N THR A 54 -1.43 -8.15 -21.68
CA THR A 54 -2.64 -7.86 -22.44
C THR A 54 -3.79 -7.37 -21.58
N GLU A 55 -3.82 -7.71 -20.29
CA GLU A 55 -4.95 -7.39 -19.41
C GLU A 55 -4.54 -7.01 -17.99
N SER A 56 -4.51 -5.71 -17.70
CA SER A 56 -4.54 -5.22 -16.32
C SER A 56 -5.94 -5.34 -15.71
N GLY A 57 -6.06 -5.47 -14.39
CA GLY A 57 -7.38 -5.55 -13.75
C GLY A 57 -7.42 -6.15 -12.36
N TYR A 58 -8.62 -6.20 -11.80
CA TYR A 58 -8.91 -6.94 -10.57
C TYR A 58 -9.06 -8.43 -10.92
N LYS A 59 -8.12 -9.26 -10.49
CA LYS A 59 -8.06 -10.67 -10.88
C LYS A 59 -8.65 -11.62 -9.84
N THR A 60 -8.16 -11.59 -8.60
CA THR A 60 -8.57 -12.50 -7.52
C THR A 60 -9.06 -11.74 -6.31
N VAL A 61 -8.19 -11.40 -5.38
CA VAL A 61 -8.50 -10.70 -4.13
C VAL A 61 -9.13 -9.34 -4.42
N ASP A 62 -10.28 -9.10 -3.82
CA ASP A 62 -11.03 -7.87 -4.04
C ASP A 62 -10.25 -6.64 -3.59
N ARG A 63 -10.39 -5.55 -4.32
CA ARG A 63 -9.71 -4.26 -4.12
C ARG A 63 -8.22 -4.27 -4.46
N MET A 64 -7.64 -5.40 -4.85
CA MET A 64 -6.25 -5.50 -5.33
C MET A 64 -6.23 -5.56 -6.86
N TYR A 65 -5.72 -4.50 -7.46
CA TYR A 65 -5.61 -4.34 -8.91
C TYR A 65 -4.20 -4.74 -9.35
N THR A 66 -4.08 -5.54 -10.38
CA THR A 66 -2.80 -5.86 -11.03
C THR A 66 -2.66 -5.01 -12.26
N GLU A 67 -1.62 -4.17 -12.30
CA GLU A 67 -1.22 -3.45 -13.51
C GLU A 67 -0.01 -4.15 -14.10
N ILE A 68 -0.10 -4.54 -15.37
CA ILE A 68 0.95 -5.27 -16.06
C ILE A 68 1.07 -4.78 -17.51
N SER A 69 2.29 -4.63 -17.96
CA SER A 69 2.64 -4.32 -19.35
C SER A 69 3.98 -4.97 -19.64
N ASP A 70 3.99 -6.00 -20.48
CA ASP A 70 5.19 -6.69 -20.92
C ASP A 70 6.16 -6.98 -19.74
N ALA A 71 5.81 -7.94 -18.92
CA ALA A 71 6.56 -8.31 -17.72
C ALA A 71 6.46 -9.81 -17.41
N GLY A 72 6.52 -10.64 -18.44
CA GLY A 72 6.39 -12.09 -18.35
C GLY A 72 4.93 -12.52 -18.14
N THR A 73 4.74 -13.73 -17.64
CA THR A 73 3.40 -14.29 -17.37
C THR A 73 3.31 -14.70 -15.91
N TRP A 74 2.15 -14.44 -15.31
CA TRP A 74 1.93 -14.60 -13.87
C TRP A 74 0.67 -15.38 -13.54
N THR A 75 0.69 -16.02 -12.38
CA THR A 75 -0.51 -16.48 -11.70
C THR A 75 -0.73 -15.62 -10.45
N GLN A 76 -1.92 -15.05 -10.29
CA GLN A 76 -2.33 -14.41 -9.06
C GLN A 76 -3.28 -15.32 -8.29
N SER A 77 -3.06 -15.49 -6.99
CA SER A 77 -3.93 -16.31 -6.15
C SER A 77 -4.15 -15.73 -4.76
N GLN A 78 -5.30 -16.05 -4.18
CA GLN A 78 -5.52 -16.02 -2.75
C GLN A 78 -4.87 -17.28 -2.18
N ASP A 79 -3.84 -17.12 -1.35
CA ASP A 79 -3.02 -18.22 -0.81
C ASP A 79 -3.22 -18.35 0.70
N THR A 80 -3.04 -19.54 1.24
CA THR A 80 -3.14 -19.81 2.68
C THR A 80 -1.80 -19.75 3.42
N THR A 81 -0.70 -19.51 2.69
CA THR A 81 0.60 -19.25 3.30
C THR A 81 0.61 -17.83 3.88
N VAL A 82 0.65 -17.73 5.21
CA VAL A 82 0.50 -16.48 5.95
C VAL A 82 1.55 -16.36 7.06
N PRO A 83 1.81 -15.15 7.59
CA PRO A 83 2.70 -14.99 8.73
C PRO A 83 2.10 -15.65 9.99
N THR A 84 2.80 -16.65 10.51
CA THR A 84 2.33 -17.47 11.63
C THR A 84 2.05 -16.62 12.88
N GLY A 85 0.90 -16.86 13.51
CA GLY A 85 0.52 -16.22 14.78
C GLY A 85 0.08 -14.75 14.64
N GLN A 86 -0.07 -14.22 13.42
CA GLN A 86 -0.45 -12.82 13.19
C GLN A 86 -1.94 -12.63 12.90
N GLY A 87 -2.74 -13.70 12.92
CA GLY A 87 -4.20 -13.65 12.77
C GLY A 87 -4.71 -13.56 11.33
N PHE A 88 -3.82 -13.72 10.33
CA PHE A 88 -4.22 -13.79 8.94
C PHE A 88 -4.60 -15.22 8.54
N ALA A 89 -5.65 -15.36 7.74
CA ALA A 89 -6.05 -16.63 7.14
C ALA A 89 -5.58 -16.77 5.69
N THR A 90 -5.40 -15.65 4.99
CA THR A 90 -5.07 -15.60 3.56
C THR A 90 -4.06 -14.50 3.26
N SER A 91 -3.42 -14.63 2.11
CA SER A 91 -2.51 -13.65 1.52
C SER A 91 -2.78 -13.52 0.02
N LEU A 92 -2.30 -12.45 -0.60
CA LEU A 92 -2.22 -12.34 -2.04
C LEU A 92 -0.86 -12.87 -2.51
N LYS A 93 -0.85 -13.85 -3.41
CA LYS A 93 0.36 -14.38 -4.02
C LYS A 93 0.42 -13.99 -5.50
N MET A 94 1.58 -13.53 -5.93
CA MET A 94 1.97 -13.35 -7.32
C MET A 94 3.06 -14.37 -7.64
N ASP A 95 2.84 -15.21 -8.63
CA ASP A 95 3.73 -16.31 -9.01
C ASP A 95 4.14 -16.16 -10.47
N CYS A 96 5.42 -15.95 -10.73
CA CYS A 96 5.95 -15.80 -12.07
C CYS A 96 6.02 -17.16 -12.76
N THR A 97 5.27 -17.34 -13.83
CA THR A 97 5.23 -18.62 -14.58
C THR A 97 6.02 -18.58 -15.88
N THR A 98 6.25 -17.38 -16.44
CA THR A 98 7.16 -17.17 -17.57
C THR A 98 8.00 -15.94 -17.28
N ALA A 99 9.30 -16.12 -17.17
CA ALA A 99 10.23 -15.06 -16.80
C ALA A 99 10.42 -14.06 -17.95
N ASP A 100 10.69 -12.80 -17.55
CA ASP A 100 11.11 -11.72 -18.42
C ASP A 100 12.25 -10.93 -17.77
N SER A 101 13.41 -10.94 -18.40
CA SER A 101 14.60 -10.21 -17.91
C SER A 101 14.57 -8.71 -18.20
N THR A 102 13.66 -8.26 -19.07
CA THR A 102 13.53 -6.87 -19.52
C THR A 102 12.11 -6.31 -19.38
N PRO A 103 11.48 -6.49 -18.21
CA PRO A 103 10.07 -6.13 -18.03
C PRO A 103 9.83 -4.65 -18.24
N THR A 104 8.65 -4.29 -18.73
CA THR A 104 8.22 -2.91 -18.81
C THR A 104 7.63 -2.44 -17.49
N PHE A 105 6.61 -3.13 -16.98
CA PHE A 105 5.92 -2.71 -15.75
C PHE A 105 5.06 -3.83 -15.16
N LEU A 106 5.17 -4.05 -13.85
CA LEU A 106 4.26 -4.88 -13.07
C LEU A 106 4.11 -4.32 -11.66
N SER A 107 2.88 -4.15 -11.21
CA SER A 107 2.55 -3.75 -9.84
C SER A 107 1.26 -4.39 -9.34
N VAL A 108 1.11 -4.40 -8.02
CA VAL A 108 -0.17 -4.61 -7.33
C VAL A 108 -0.56 -3.30 -6.67
N GLU A 109 -1.81 -2.89 -6.88
CA GLU A 109 -2.30 -1.59 -6.46
C GLU A 109 -3.63 -1.68 -5.71
N THR A 110 -3.87 -0.76 -4.79
CA THR A 110 -5.18 -0.54 -4.19
C THR A 110 -5.51 0.94 -4.21
N TYR A 111 -6.79 1.27 -4.41
CA TYR A 111 -7.25 2.62 -4.65
C TYR A 111 -8.28 3.06 -3.63
N PHE A 112 -8.27 4.36 -3.34
CA PHE A 112 -9.15 5.02 -2.37
C PHE A 112 -9.91 6.16 -3.03
N GLU A 113 -11.19 6.25 -2.70
CA GLU A 113 -12.07 7.32 -3.14
C GLU A 113 -11.79 8.60 -2.33
N GLY A 114 -11.78 9.74 -3.00
CA GLY A 114 -11.43 11.01 -2.37
C GLY A 114 -12.33 11.41 -1.22
N GLN A 115 -13.65 11.13 -1.32
CA GLN A 115 -14.62 11.41 -0.24
C GLN A 115 -14.26 10.72 1.09
N ASN A 116 -13.55 9.58 1.05
CA ASN A 116 -13.14 8.83 2.23
C ASN A 116 -11.82 9.32 2.84
N LEU A 117 -11.15 10.30 2.22
CA LEU A 117 -9.80 10.74 2.57
C LEU A 117 -9.71 12.19 3.05
N GLN A 118 -10.84 12.90 3.17
CA GLN A 118 -10.86 14.32 3.49
C GLN A 118 -10.21 14.65 4.85
N TYR A 119 -10.21 13.71 5.81
CA TYR A 119 -9.55 13.85 7.10
C TYR A 119 -8.01 13.88 7.02
N LEU A 120 -7.41 13.45 5.90
CA LEU A 120 -5.97 13.58 5.65
C LEU A 120 -5.56 15.05 5.44
N LYS A 121 -6.51 15.94 5.18
CA LYS A 121 -6.28 17.38 4.97
C LYS A 121 -5.20 17.67 3.92
N LYS A 122 -5.05 16.75 2.95
CA LYS A 122 -4.07 16.90 1.87
C LYS A 122 -4.30 18.20 1.11
N GLY A 123 -3.22 18.87 0.71
CA GLY A 123 -3.28 20.19 0.07
C GLY A 123 -3.37 21.35 1.06
N THR A 124 -3.20 21.11 2.35
CA THR A 124 -3.20 22.16 3.38
C THR A 124 -1.94 22.09 4.24
N SER A 125 -1.63 23.17 4.96
CA SER A 125 -0.53 23.19 5.94
C SER A 125 -0.72 22.21 7.10
N SER A 126 -1.93 21.67 7.26
CA SER A 126 -2.27 20.67 8.29
C SER A 126 -2.36 19.26 7.72
N ALA A 127 -1.79 19.00 6.53
CA ALA A 127 -1.80 17.69 5.90
C ALA A 127 -1.18 16.62 6.83
N VAL A 128 -1.90 15.51 6.98
CA VAL A 128 -1.54 14.44 7.94
C VAL A 128 -0.64 13.42 7.25
N SER A 129 0.42 13.01 7.94
CA SER A 129 1.25 11.87 7.52
C SER A 129 0.47 10.56 7.60
N THR A 130 0.78 9.63 6.71
CA THR A 130 0.19 8.29 6.69
C THR A 130 1.24 7.23 6.92
N THR A 131 0.85 6.12 7.56
CA THR A 131 1.73 4.98 7.76
C THR A 131 1.12 3.74 7.11
N LEU A 132 1.88 3.14 6.19
CA LEU A 132 1.57 1.87 5.56
C LEU A 132 2.34 0.77 6.31
N SER A 133 1.63 -0.21 6.89
CA SER A 133 2.26 -1.39 7.45
C SER A 133 1.67 -2.65 6.82
N PHE A 134 2.53 -3.60 6.50
CA PHE A 134 2.15 -4.83 5.81
C PHE A 134 3.15 -5.95 6.09
N TRP A 135 2.68 -7.18 5.90
CA TRP A 135 3.54 -8.34 5.86
C TRP A 135 3.85 -8.68 4.41
N VAL A 136 5.10 -9.03 4.13
CA VAL A 136 5.56 -9.37 2.80
C VAL A 136 6.51 -10.57 2.87
N ARG A 137 6.41 -11.43 1.87
CA ARG A 137 7.30 -12.56 1.63
C ARG A 137 7.67 -12.56 0.15
N SER A 138 8.93 -12.78 -0.15
CA SER A 138 9.43 -12.97 -1.52
C SER A 138 10.57 -13.98 -1.52
N SER A 139 10.68 -14.75 -2.57
CA SER A 139 11.85 -15.59 -2.83
C SER A 139 13.10 -14.76 -3.14
N LYS A 140 12.92 -13.48 -3.54
CA LYS A 140 13.99 -12.57 -3.92
C LYS A 140 14.22 -11.51 -2.86
N THR A 141 15.44 -11.48 -2.32
CA THR A 141 15.89 -10.44 -1.38
C THR A 141 16.29 -9.17 -2.11
N GLY A 142 16.41 -8.07 -1.37
CA GLY A 142 16.85 -6.78 -1.89
C GLY A 142 15.85 -5.67 -1.67
N THR A 143 15.99 -4.60 -2.45
CA THR A 143 15.18 -3.39 -2.33
C THR A 143 13.90 -3.51 -3.12
N HIS A 144 12.80 -3.20 -2.47
CA HIS A 144 11.47 -3.11 -3.05
C HIS A 144 10.89 -1.73 -2.77
N ILE A 145 10.00 -1.28 -3.63
CA ILE A 145 9.43 0.07 -3.54
C ILE A 145 7.91 0.00 -3.39
N ALA A 146 7.40 0.82 -2.47
CA ALA A 146 5.98 1.11 -2.36
C ALA A 146 5.75 2.63 -2.56
N GLU A 147 4.76 2.96 -3.37
CA GLU A 147 4.40 4.33 -3.74
C GLU A 147 3.03 4.69 -3.21
N LEU A 148 2.85 5.92 -2.72
CA LEU A 148 1.56 6.59 -2.67
C LEU A 148 1.43 7.50 -3.88
N ARG A 149 0.34 7.32 -4.63
CA ARG A 149 0.06 8.12 -5.83
C ARG A 149 -1.24 8.90 -5.66
N ASP A 150 -1.15 10.21 -5.83
CA ASP A 150 -2.28 11.12 -5.96
C ASP A 150 -2.68 11.22 -7.44
N TYR A 151 -3.88 10.76 -7.75
CA TYR A 151 -4.41 10.75 -9.10
C TYR A 151 -5.05 12.09 -9.49
N ASP A 152 -5.58 12.84 -8.52
CA ASP A 152 -6.25 14.13 -8.76
C ASP A 152 -5.24 15.20 -9.18
N ASN A 153 -4.05 15.19 -8.56
CA ASN A 153 -3.05 16.23 -8.77
C ASN A 153 -1.79 15.72 -9.48
N ASN A 154 -1.79 14.44 -9.92
CA ASN A 154 -0.65 13.79 -10.56
C ASN A 154 0.66 13.93 -9.75
N ARG A 155 0.59 13.59 -8.46
CA ARG A 155 1.73 13.66 -7.54
C ARG A 155 2.05 12.28 -6.96
N THR A 156 3.28 12.12 -6.49
CA THR A 156 3.74 10.84 -5.96
C THR A 156 4.75 11.02 -4.81
N ILE A 157 4.81 10.02 -3.94
CA ILE A 157 5.87 9.80 -2.97
C ILE A 157 6.14 8.31 -2.86
N SER A 158 7.41 7.91 -2.87
CA SER A 158 7.84 6.52 -2.84
C SER A 158 8.73 6.25 -1.62
N GLN A 159 8.64 5.05 -1.07
CA GLN A 159 9.49 4.58 0.01
C GLN A 159 10.08 3.21 -0.36
N ALA A 160 11.37 3.06 -0.07
CA ALA A 160 12.04 1.78 -0.21
C ALA A 160 11.89 0.94 1.05
N TYR A 161 11.75 -0.37 0.87
CA TYR A 161 11.87 -1.36 1.94
C TYR A 161 12.75 -2.52 1.47
N THR A 162 13.44 -3.16 2.41
CA THR A 162 14.32 -4.29 2.09
C THR A 162 13.69 -5.59 2.54
N ILE A 163 13.66 -6.59 1.66
CA ILE A 163 13.43 -7.98 2.04
C ILE A 163 14.80 -8.59 2.32
N SER A 164 15.01 -9.00 3.56
CA SER A 164 16.32 -9.42 4.07
C SER A 164 16.54 -10.93 3.93
N SER A 165 15.48 -11.72 4.00
CA SER A 165 15.53 -13.17 3.94
C SER A 165 14.52 -13.72 2.93
N ALA A 166 15.02 -14.51 1.96
CA ALA A 166 14.16 -15.17 1.00
C ALA A 166 13.14 -16.07 1.71
N ASP A 167 11.94 -16.15 1.14
CA ASP A 167 10.85 -17.01 1.59
C ASP A 167 10.43 -16.84 3.06
N THR A 168 10.74 -15.69 3.66
CA THR A 168 10.43 -15.37 5.04
C THR A 168 9.43 -14.21 5.10
N TRP A 169 8.40 -14.36 5.94
CA TRP A 169 7.47 -13.26 6.20
C TRP A 169 8.14 -12.17 7.04
N GLU A 170 8.18 -10.97 6.51
CA GLU A 170 8.72 -9.79 7.18
C GLU A 170 7.65 -8.70 7.28
N LYS A 171 7.50 -8.10 8.47
CA LYS A 171 6.65 -6.92 8.64
C LYS A 171 7.41 -5.67 8.23
N LYS A 172 6.81 -4.87 7.36
CA LYS A 172 7.33 -3.56 6.95
C LYS A 172 6.40 -2.45 7.42
N THR A 173 7.00 -1.31 7.72
CA THR A 173 6.28 -0.10 8.14
C THR A 173 6.93 1.09 7.45
N LEU A 174 6.17 1.80 6.63
CA LEU A 174 6.61 2.95 5.85
C LEU A 174 5.77 4.16 6.23
N THR A 175 6.41 5.28 6.51
CA THR A 175 5.72 6.53 6.83
C THR A 175 5.90 7.53 5.71
N TYR A 176 4.81 8.05 5.20
CA TYR A 176 4.76 9.05 4.16
C TYR A 176 4.34 10.38 4.76
N ALA A 177 5.08 11.44 4.47
CA ALA A 177 4.75 12.78 4.91
C ALA A 177 3.39 13.22 4.35
N GLY A 178 2.69 14.08 5.07
CA GLY A 178 1.50 14.76 4.54
C GLY A 178 1.88 15.68 3.39
N ASP A 179 1.11 15.66 2.30
CA ASP A 179 1.33 16.56 1.17
C ASP A 179 0.55 17.84 1.36
N THR A 180 1.27 18.95 1.44
CA THR A 180 0.67 20.29 1.57
C THR A 180 0.19 20.89 0.25
N SER A 181 0.39 20.18 -0.87
CA SER A 181 0.02 20.61 -2.22
C SER A 181 -1.02 19.70 -2.83
N GLY A 182 -2.01 20.28 -3.49
CA GLY A 182 -3.04 19.54 -4.21
C GLY A 182 -4.05 18.85 -3.29
N ALA A 183 -5.23 19.43 -3.11
CA ALA A 183 -6.33 18.81 -2.38
C ALA A 183 -6.87 17.59 -3.15
N LEU A 184 -7.34 16.58 -2.42
CA LEU A 184 -8.08 15.47 -3.01
C LEU A 184 -9.53 15.86 -3.30
N GLY A 185 -10.08 15.36 -4.39
CA GLY A 185 -11.48 15.48 -4.71
C GLY A 185 -12.37 14.93 -3.59
N ASN A 186 -13.54 15.53 -3.37
CA ASN A 186 -14.52 15.03 -2.42
C ASN A 186 -15.64 14.28 -3.19
N ASP A 187 -15.25 13.22 -3.88
CA ASP A 187 -16.12 12.41 -4.72
C ASP A 187 -15.76 10.92 -4.61
N ASN A 188 -16.43 10.09 -5.38
CA ASN A 188 -16.20 8.64 -5.43
C ASN A 188 -15.18 8.22 -6.51
N ALA A 189 -14.45 9.17 -7.10
CA ALA A 189 -13.38 8.85 -8.03
C ALA A 189 -12.13 8.32 -7.30
N LYS A 190 -11.27 7.67 -8.05
CA LYS A 190 -9.96 7.25 -7.59
C LYS A 190 -9.06 8.47 -7.35
N SER A 191 -8.81 8.81 -6.10
CA SER A 191 -8.01 9.99 -5.72
C SER A 191 -6.62 9.64 -5.20
N LEU A 192 -6.48 8.60 -4.38
CA LEU A 192 -5.20 8.14 -3.86
C LEU A 192 -5.05 6.63 -4.10
N GLY A 193 -3.83 6.16 -4.28
CA GLY A 193 -3.53 4.73 -4.36
C GLY A 193 -2.23 4.36 -3.70
N VAL A 194 -2.13 3.10 -3.27
CA VAL A 194 -0.89 2.44 -2.90
C VAL A 194 -0.49 1.54 -4.04
N THR A 195 0.75 1.65 -4.49
CA THR A 195 1.35 0.80 -5.53
C THR A 195 2.52 0.03 -4.94
N PHE A 196 2.49 -1.28 -5.03
CA PHE A 196 3.63 -2.16 -4.77
C PHE A 196 4.24 -2.57 -6.10
N PHE A 197 5.43 -2.08 -6.40
CA PHE A 197 6.12 -2.47 -7.62
C PHE A 197 6.70 -3.88 -7.50
N LEU A 198 6.59 -4.66 -8.56
CA LEU A 198 7.16 -6.01 -8.65
C LEU A 198 8.26 -6.08 -9.71
N ALA A 199 8.06 -5.44 -10.85
CA ALA A 199 9.06 -5.33 -11.91
C ALA A 199 8.84 -4.06 -12.71
N VAL A 200 9.93 -3.36 -13.05
CA VAL A 200 9.87 -2.10 -13.82
C VAL A 200 11.08 -1.96 -14.72
N SER A 201 10.90 -1.29 -15.86
CA SER A 201 11.99 -0.84 -16.74
C SER A 201 12.67 0.41 -16.20
N SER A 202 13.75 0.82 -16.86
CA SER A 202 14.43 2.09 -16.62
C SER A 202 13.53 3.32 -16.77
N THR A 203 12.42 3.23 -17.51
CA THR A 203 11.40 4.28 -17.60
C THR A 203 10.88 4.70 -16.21
N TYR A 204 10.86 3.76 -15.25
CA TYR A 204 10.32 3.99 -13.90
C TYR A 204 11.39 4.02 -12.81
N SER A 205 12.66 3.75 -13.15
CA SER A 205 13.74 3.53 -12.17
C SER A 205 15.05 4.24 -12.45
N SER A 206 15.16 5.05 -13.53
CA SER A 206 16.42 5.69 -13.94
C SER A 206 16.71 7.04 -13.29
N GLY A 207 15.78 7.58 -12.50
CA GLY A 207 15.89 8.88 -11.86
C GLY A 207 16.40 8.83 -10.42
N THR A 208 15.88 9.71 -9.59
CA THR A 208 16.08 9.72 -8.13
C THR A 208 14.77 9.36 -7.46
N LEU A 209 14.78 8.42 -6.51
CA LEU A 209 13.55 7.99 -5.83
C LEU A 209 12.82 9.18 -5.20
N ALA A 210 11.54 9.32 -5.49
CA ALA A 210 10.66 10.37 -5.00
C ALA A 210 10.36 10.20 -3.50
N THR A 211 11.32 10.42 -2.62
CA THR A 211 11.17 10.23 -1.15
C THR A 211 10.39 11.35 -0.47
N SER A 212 10.01 12.38 -1.20
CA SER A 212 9.08 13.44 -0.79
C SER A 212 8.03 13.63 -1.88
N TRP A 213 6.87 14.24 -1.53
CA TRP A 213 5.84 14.52 -2.51
C TRP A 213 6.34 15.44 -3.64
N GLU A 214 6.24 14.99 -4.85
CA GLU A 214 6.61 15.73 -6.06
C GLU A 214 5.57 15.55 -7.17
N SER A 215 5.63 16.37 -8.20
CA SER A 215 4.92 16.11 -9.46
C SER A 215 5.43 14.79 -10.04
N ARG A 216 4.52 13.90 -10.39
CA ARG A 216 4.88 12.54 -10.81
C ARG A 216 5.80 12.52 -12.03
N THR A 217 7.03 12.13 -11.82
CA THR A 217 8.03 11.84 -12.86
C THR A 217 8.23 10.33 -12.91
N ASN A 218 7.94 9.70 -14.04
CA ASN A 218 7.99 8.23 -14.14
C ASN A 218 9.35 7.67 -13.68
N ALA A 219 10.46 8.27 -14.09
CA ALA A 219 11.81 7.81 -13.77
C ALA A 219 12.11 7.75 -12.26
N ASN A 220 11.39 8.52 -11.44
CA ASN A 220 11.61 8.65 -9.99
C ASN A 220 10.77 7.69 -9.13
N ARG A 221 9.86 6.93 -9.74
CA ARG A 221 8.83 6.20 -8.99
C ARG A 221 9.34 4.96 -8.28
N ALA A 222 10.22 4.19 -8.92
CA ALA A 222 10.62 2.86 -8.44
C ALA A 222 12.14 2.62 -8.53
N VAL A 223 12.92 3.65 -8.24
CA VAL A 223 14.39 3.57 -8.28
C VAL A 223 14.91 2.57 -7.26
N GLY A 224 15.65 1.58 -7.72
CA GLY A 224 16.21 0.52 -6.88
C GLY A 224 15.33 -0.72 -6.75
N GLN A 225 14.12 -0.74 -7.35
CA GLN A 225 13.26 -1.92 -7.35
C GLN A 225 13.95 -3.14 -7.96
N VAL A 226 14.00 -4.26 -7.23
CA VAL A 226 14.45 -5.53 -7.80
C VAL A 226 13.46 -6.04 -8.83
N ASN A 227 13.96 -6.67 -9.89
CA ASN A 227 13.11 -7.30 -10.89
C ASN A 227 12.62 -8.66 -10.37
N LEU A 228 11.32 -8.81 -10.12
CA LEU A 228 10.71 -10.09 -9.74
C LEU A 228 10.28 -10.92 -10.96
N ALA A 229 10.31 -10.34 -12.16
CA ALA A 229 9.95 -11.05 -13.39
C ALA A 229 11.11 -11.83 -14.02
N ASP A 230 12.34 -11.68 -13.55
CA ASP A 230 13.53 -12.28 -14.18
C ASP A 230 13.72 -13.78 -13.91
N SER A 231 12.85 -14.39 -13.10
CA SER A 231 12.91 -15.79 -12.71
C SER A 231 11.51 -16.34 -12.38
N THR A 232 11.27 -17.59 -12.73
CA THR A 232 10.07 -18.35 -12.35
C THR A 232 10.13 -18.92 -10.92
N SER A 233 11.18 -18.62 -10.17
CA SER A 233 11.31 -18.99 -8.75
C SER A 233 10.88 -17.86 -7.81
N ASN A 234 10.23 -16.84 -8.32
CA ASN A 234 9.77 -15.67 -7.55
C ASN A 234 8.31 -15.80 -7.13
#